data_9b13013a533081757a62db808b98f538
#
_entry.id   9b13013a533081757a62db808b98f538
#
_cell.length_a   1.000
_cell.length_b   1.000
_cell.length_c   1.000
_cell.angle_alpha   90.00
_cell.angle_beta   90.00
_cell.angle_gamma   90.00
#
_symmetry.space_group_name_H-M   'P 1'
#
loop_
_entity.id
_entity.type
_entity.pdbx_description
1 polymer ?
#
loop_
_entity_poly.entity_id
_entity_poly.type
_entity_poly.pdbx_seq_one_letter_code
_entity_poly.pdbx_strand_id
1 'polypeptide(L)'
;MPNPALPDAPENAEMPANAGIAPTPNGMTADVAIVIEGVDKHFDNVQALRNLSAHIHYGRLTGLVGPDGAGKTTLMRILTGLLAPNAGHVILAGFDVVKDNDAIHVASGYMPQRFGLYEDLSVMENMRLYAQLRGMDADRNAALFAELLDFTRLGPFTKRLAGKLSGGMKQKLGLACALMARPKVLLLDEPGVGVDPVSRQDLWRMVQALTDEGMAVVWSTAYLDEAERCESVLLLNQGQLLFDGPPQKLTAQLEGRSFRLEDVGTERRAVLTEALDLPSVSDGVIQGAGVRVVLREGAQVQPIQALADQARVRLAAVPARFEDAFIDLLGGGPGGTSQLAERLPPVELDSDVAVSCRNLTKRFGEFTATDNVSFEVQKGEIFGLLGPNGAGKSTTFKMLCGLLKPTAGEAHVVGHDLRRATGVAKSRLGYMAQKFSLYGLLSVRQNLEFSAGVYGLEGSTRHERIEEMIATFDLADWLSATPDSLPLGHKQRLALACSLMHRPPVLFLDEPTSGVDPITRREFWTHINGLARKGVTIMVTTHFMDEAEYCDRVAMLSRARLIALDTPDALKRMAISPERPDPTMEDAFIHLVESADREMEAAA
;
A
#
# COMPACT_ATOMS: atom_id res chain seq x y z
N MET A 1 -25.40 -30.03 40.55
CA MET A 1 -24.04 -30.19 41.10
C MET A 1 -23.35 -28.86 40.96
N PRO A 2 -22.85 -28.24 42.04
CA PRO A 2 -22.22 -26.92 41.99
C PRO A 2 -20.81 -27.02 41.44
N ASN A 3 -20.42 -26.00 40.67
CA ASN A 3 -19.12 -25.79 40.05
C ASN A 3 -18.04 -25.54 41.13
N PRO A 4 -16.83 -26.11 41.07
CA PRO A 4 -15.78 -25.81 42.01
C PRO A 4 -15.20 -24.40 41.79
N ALA A 5 -15.03 -23.70 42.91
CA ALA A 5 -14.44 -22.37 42.99
C ALA A 5 -12.96 -22.38 42.51
N LEU A 6 -12.62 -21.38 41.71
CA LEU A 6 -11.23 -21.06 41.38
C LEU A 6 -10.50 -20.53 42.62
N PRO A 7 -9.22 -20.84 42.82
CA PRO A 7 -8.43 -20.32 43.93
C PRO A 7 -8.15 -18.83 43.80
N ASP A 8 -8.21 -18.13 44.94
CA ASP A 8 -7.93 -16.71 45.08
C ASP A 8 -6.52 -16.35 44.55
N ALA A 9 -6.47 -15.30 43.73
CA ALA A 9 -5.23 -14.69 43.30
C ALA A 9 -4.53 -13.99 44.51
N PRO A 10 -3.19 -14.01 44.60
CA PRO A 10 -2.48 -13.35 45.69
C PRO A 10 -2.67 -11.84 45.63
N GLU A 11 -3.09 -11.25 46.74
CA GLU A 11 -3.11 -9.82 47.03
C GLU A 11 -1.69 -9.23 47.00
N ASN A 12 -1.56 -8.05 46.36
CA ASN A 12 -0.45 -7.12 46.47
C ASN A 12 0.89 -7.49 45.82
N ALA A 13 1.05 -7.18 44.54
CA ALA A 13 2.32 -6.77 43.99
C ALA A 13 2.26 -5.26 43.68
N GLU A 14 2.65 -4.42 44.64
CA GLU A 14 3.05 -3.04 44.40
C GLU A 14 4.24 -3.06 43.44
N MET A 15 4.09 -2.47 42.27
CA MET A 15 5.21 -2.22 41.38
C MET A 15 6.09 -1.12 41.99
N PRO A 16 7.41 -1.37 42.21
CA PRO A 16 8.31 -0.33 42.70
C PRO A 16 8.48 0.75 41.59
N ALA A 17 8.21 1.98 41.96
CA ALA A 17 8.67 3.14 41.24
C ALA A 17 10.23 3.12 41.22
N ASN A 18 10.82 3.26 40.00
CA ASN A 18 12.28 3.29 39.82
C ASN A 18 13.03 1.98 40.15
N ALA A 19 12.81 0.92 39.41
CA ALA A 19 13.80 -0.14 39.32
C ALA A 19 14.81 0.27 38.22
N GLY A 20 16.00 0.68 38.70
CA GLY A 20 17.18 0.83 37.84
C GLY A 20 17.38 -0.43 36.99
N ILE A 21 17.82 -0.23 35.76
CA ILE A 21 18.13 -1.26 34.77
C ILE A 21 18.96 -2.37 35.48
N ALA A 22 18.34 -3.55 35.61
CA ALA A 22 19.06 -4.72 36.11
C ALA A 22 20.18 -5.07 35.12
N PRO A 23 21.36 -5.51 35.57
CA PRO A 23 22.47 -5.85 34.69
C PRO A 23 22.06 -7.01 33.78
N THR A 24 22.15 -6.80 32.47
CA THR A 24 21.92 -7.79 31.43
C THR A 24 22.94 -8.94 31.54
N PRO A 25 22.54 -10.20 31.42
CA PRO A 25 23.48 -11.31 31.34
C PRO A 25 24.23 -11.26 29.99
N ASN A 26 25.54 -11.29 30.09
CA ASN A 26 26.51 -11.43 29.00
C ASN A 26 26.54 -10.35 27.90
N GLY A 27 27.32 -9.28 28.13
CA GLY A 27 27.97 -8.52 27.03
C GLY A 27 27.07 -7.68 26.13
N MET A 28 25.76 -7.59 26.39
CA MET A 28 24.83 -6.74 25.61
C MET A 28 25.01 -5.29 26.02
N THR A 29 25.19 -4.41 25.03
CA THR A 29 25.12 -2.96 25.24
C THR A 29 23.71 -2.60 25.70
N ALA A 30 23.59 -1.69 26.66
CA ALA A 30 22.31 -1.24 27.25
C ALA A 30 21.32 -0.61 26.22
N ASP A 31 21.72 -0.51 24.96
CA ASP A 31 21.02 0.12 23.84
C ASP A 31 20.22 -0.87 22.95
N VAL A 32 20.40 -2.20 23.11
CA VAL A 32 19.76 -3.20 22.24
C VAL A 32 18.44 -3.65 22.84
N ALA A 33 17.35 -3.45 22.10
CA ALA A 33 15.98 -3.84 22.47
C ALA A 33 15.64 -5.28 22.06
N ILE A 34 16.08 -5.70 20.86
CA ILE A 34 15.83 -7.05 20.34
C ILE A 34 17.12 -7.61 19.77
N VAL A 35 17.46 -8.85 20.15
CA VAL A 35 18.55 -9.65 19.59
C VAL A 35 17.94 -10.84 18.89
N ILE A 36 18.31 -11.05 17.64
CA ILE A 36 17.88 -12.16 16.80
C ILE A 36 19.16 -12.89 16.39
N GLU A 37 19.29 -14.19 16.68
CA GLU A 37 20.50 -14.96 16.36
C GLU A 37 20.14 -16.29 15.71
N GLY A 38 20.55 -16.44 14.43
CA GLY A 38 20.46 -17.67 13.66
C GLY A 38 19.04 -18.23 13.54
N VAL A 39 18.03 -17.37 13.43
CA VAL A 39 16.63 -17.79 13.42
C VAL A 39 16.27 -18.47 12.12
N ASP A 40 15.82 -19.72 12.23
CA ASP A 40 15.18 -20.49 11.17
C ASP A 40 13.70 -20.71 11.48
N LYS A 41 12.85 -20.62 10.44
CA LYS A 41 11.44 -21.00 10.52
C LYS A 41 10.97 -21.64 9.23
N HIS A 42 10.38 -22.84 9.36
CA HIS A 42 9.73 -23.53 8.24
C HIS A 42 8.30 -23.95 8.62
N PHE A 43 7.44 -24.01 7.61
CA PHE A 43 6.09 -24.54 7.64
C PHE A 43 6.00 -25.60 6.56
N ASP A 44 5.79 -26.84 6.93
CA ASP A 44 5.82 -28.00 6.01
C ASP A 44 7.04 -27.93 5.05
N ASN A 45 6.81 -27.66 3.77
CA ASN A 45 7.85 -27.58 2.74
C ASN A 45 8.32 -26.14 2.45
N VAL A 46 7.80 -25.11 3.15
CA VAL A 46 8.16 -23.71 2.92
C VAL A 46 9.06 -23.20 4.03
N GLN A 47 10.29 -22.83 3.68
CA GLN A 47 11.19 -22.15 4.60
C GLN A 47 10.91 -20.65 4.61
N ALA A 48 10.29 -20.18 5.69
CA ALA A 48 9.86 -18.79 5.82
C ALA A 48 10.96 -17.85 6.34
N LEU A 49 11.90 -18.37 7.15
CA LEU A 49 13.11 -17.62 7.60
C LEU A 49 14.31 -18.57 7.55
N ARG A 50 15.50 -18.02 7.19
CA ARG A 50 16.74 -18.76 6.99
C ARG A 50 17.89 -18.06 7.69
N ASN A 51 18.39 -18.66 8.79
CA ASN A 51 19.56 -18.20 9.55
C ASN A 51 19.59 -16.67 9.75
N LEU A 52 18.46 -16.10 10.16
CA LEU A 52 18.30 -14.66 10.29
C LEU A 52 18.94 -14.17 11.59
N SER A 53 19.84 -13.18 11.48
CA SER A 53 20.47 -12.52 12.61
C SER A 53 20.42 -11.01 12.45
N ALA A 54 19.96 -10.28 13.48
CA ALA A 54 19.85 -8.82 13.47
C ALA A 54 19.76 -8.26 14.89
N HIS A 55 20.06 -6.97 15.05
CA HIS A 55 19.90 -6.24 16.31
C HIS A 55 19.00 -5.02 16.09
N ILE A 56 18.04 -4.81 16.99
CA ILE A 56 17.14 -3.65 16.97
C ILE A 56 17.36 -2.86 18.25
N HIS A 57 17.50 -1.53 18.12
CA HIS A 57 17.89 -0.65 19.20
C HIS A 57 16.72 0.10 19.81
N TYR A 58 16.83 0.45 21.10
CA TYR A 58 15.89 1.36 21.75
C TYR A 58 15.95 2.78 21.14
N GLY A 59 14.83 3.52 21.24
CA GLY A 59 14.74 4.89 20.74
C GLY A 59 14.92 5.01 19.23
N ARG A 60 14.70 3.93 18.47
CA ARG A 60 14.83 3.92 17.01
C ARG A 60 13.62 3.29 16.33
N LEU A 61 13.30 3.85 15.18
CA LEU A 61 12.34 3.28 14.26
C LEU A 61 13.07 2.41 13.23
N THR A 62 12.86 1.09 13.32
CA THR A 62 13.44 0.12 12.39
C THR A 62 12.39 -0.36 11.40
N GLY A 63 12.63 -0.12 10.11
CA GLY A 63 11.80 -0.61 9.01
C GLY A 63 12.07 -2.10 8.74
N LEU A 64 11.03 -2.93 8.70
CA LEU A 64 11.11 -4.32 8.27
C LEU A 64 10.50 -4.42 6.86
N VAL A 65 11.34 -4.56 5.84
CA VAL A 65 10.98 -4.37 4.43
C VAL A 65 11.25 -5.65 3.63
N GLY A 66 10.49 -5.85 2.56
CA GLY A 66 10.69 -6.99 1.66
C GLY A 66 9.43 -7.30 0.85
N PRO A 67 9.54 -8.08 -0.23
CA PRO A 67 8.41 -8.49 -1.04
C PRO A 67 7.42 -9.36 -0.27
N ASP A 68 6.28 -9.66 -0.89
CA ASP A 68 5.31 -10.60 -0.36
C ASP A 68 5.95 -11.98 -0.19
N GLY A 69 5.69 -12.61 0.96
CA GLY A 69 6.31 -13.90 1.29
C GLY A 69 7.76 -13.83 1.77
N ALA A 70 8.37 -12.65 1.90
CA ALA A 70 9.74 -12.50 2.40
C ALA A 70 9.98 -12.96 3.85
N GLY A 71 8.91 -13.19 4.62
CA GLY A 71 9.00 -13.65 6.02
C GLY A 71 8.72 -12.56 7.07
N LYS A 72 8.35 -11.33 6.67
CA LYS A 72 8.09 -10.19 7.58
C LYS A 72 7.13 -10.54 8.72
N THR A 73 5.89 -10.92 8.40
CA THR A 73 4.87 -11.28 9.39
C THR A 73 5.27 -12.51 10.22
N THR A 74 6.02 -13.46 9.63
CA THR A 74 6.58 -14.61 10.37
C THR A 74 7.54 -14.14 11.45
N LEU A 75 8.46 -13.25 11.10
CA LEU A 75 9.39 -12.66 12.07
C LEU A 75 8.63 -11.89 13.16
N MET A 76 7.67 -11.02 12.79
CA MET A 76 6.85 -10.27 13.75
C MET A 76 6.16 -11.20 14.78
N ARG A 77 5.61 -12.32 14.30
CA ARG A 77 4.97 -13.32 15.19
C ARG A 77 5.95 -14.06 16.09
N ILE A 78 7.19 -14.25 15.65
CA ILE A 78 8.25 -14.80 16.52
C ILE A 78 8.62 -13.78 17.60
N LEU A 79 8.81 -12.51 17.23
CA LEU A 79 9.14 -11.43 18.17
C LEU A 79 8.08 -11.25 19.26
N THR A 80 6.82 -11.53 18.95
CA THR A 80 5.69 -11.46 19.91
C THR A 80 5.50 -12.72 20.74
N GLY A 81 6.32 -13.77 20.55
CA GLY A 81 6.12 -15.06 21.21
C GLY A 81 4.92 -15.87 20.69
N LEU A 82 4.19 -15.38 19.66
CA LEU A 82 3.05 -16.10 19.06
C LEU A 82 3.50 -17.30 18.21
N LEU A 83 4.77 -17.35 17.83
CA LEU A 83 5.33 -18.39 17.00
C LEU A 83 6.76 -18.71 17.47
N ALA A 84 7.04 -19.97 17.78
CA ALA A 84 8.38 -20.40 18.12
C ALA A 84 9.24 -20.60 16.85
N PRO A 85 10.53 -20.19 16.83
CA PRO A 85 11.46 -20.55 15.78
C PRO A 85 11.75 -22.05 15.76
N ASN A 86 12.23 -22.59 14.63
CA ASN A 86 12.68 -23.99 14.54
C ASN A 86 14.15 -24.13 14.99
N ALA A 87 14.96 -23.08 14.79
CA ALA A 87 16.33 -22.98 15.28
C ALA A 87 16.68 -21.52 15.57
N GLY A 88 17.78 -21.30 16.26
CA GLY A 88 18.18 -19.99 16.73
C GLY A 88 17.39 -19.52 17.95
N HIS A 89 17.62 -18.30 18.38
CA HIS A 89 16.92 -17.71 19.52
C HIS A 89 16.70 -16.21 19.34
N VAL A 90 15.72 -15.69 20.10
CA VAL A 90 15.37 -14.27 20.10
C VAL A 90 15.21 -13.81 21.54
N ILE A 91 15.85 -12.70 21.85
CA ILE A 91 15.70 -11.97 23.13
C ILE A 91 15.03 -10.63 22.84
N LEU A 92 13.91 -10.33 23.48
CA LEU A 92 13.20 -9.06 23.40
C LEU A 92 13.12 -8.42 24.78
N ALA A 93 13.61 -7.19 24.92
CA ALA A 93 13.68 -6.44 26.18
C ALA A 93 14.33 -7.22 27.35
N GLY A 94 15.26 -8.14 27.01
CA GLY A 94 15.96 -8.99 27.98
C GLY A 94 15.28 -10.34 28.25
N PHE A 95 14.14 -10.65 27.63
CA PHE A 95 13.37 -11.88 27.81
C PHE A 95 13.48 -12.79 26.58
N ASP A 96 13.58 -14.10 26.78
CA ASP A 96 13.57 -15.11 25.73
C ASP A 96 12.13 -15.29 25.22
N VAL A 97 11.88 -15.09 23.91
CA VAL A 97 10.52 -15.10 23.34
C VAL A 97 9.81 -16.44 23.44
N VAL A 98 10.51 -17.53 23.71
CA VAL A 98 9.94 -18.88 23.86
C VAL A 98 9.71 -19.24 25.32
N LYS A 99 10.65 -18.85 26.21
CA LYS A 99 10.63 -19.26 27.63
C LYS A 99 9.83 -18.29 28.50
N ASP A 100 9.89 -16.99 28.17
CA ASP A 100 9.38 -15.91 29.02
C ASP A 100 8.13 -15.25 28.40
N ASN A 101 7.19 -16.05 27.84
CA ASN A 101 6.08 -15.58 27.01
C ASN A 101 5.22 -14.50 27.69
N ASP A 102 4.93 -14.65 28.99
CA ASP A 102 4.15 -13.65 29.75
C ASP A 102 4.89 -12.31 29.86
N ALA A 103 6.21 -12.34 30.07
CA ALA A 103 7.04 -11.14 30.12
C ALA A 103 7.14 -10.46 28.75
N ILE A 104 7.21 -11.25 27.67
CA ILE A 104 7.17 -10.75 26.30
C ILE A 104 5.86 -10.02 26.00
N HIS A 105 4.73 -10.57 26.42
CA HIS A 105 3.42 -9.94 26.21
C HIS A 105 3.28 -8.61 26.98
N VAL A 106 3.97 -8.45 28.12
CA VAL A 106 4.00 -7.17 28.84
C VAL A 106 4.98 -6.19 28.20
N ALA A 107 6.16 -6.67 27.79
CA ALA A 107 7.24 -5.84 27.23
C ALA A 107 6.95 -5.38 25.79
N SER A 108 6.09 -6.07 25.04
CA SER A 108 5.79 -5.78 23.64
C SER A 108 4.35 -5.35 23.41
N GLY A 109 4.17 -4.36 22.53
CA GLY A 109 2.89 -4.04 21.88
C GLY A 109 2.89 -4.55 20.44
N TYR A 110 1.81 -5.19 20.01
CA TYR A 110 1.71 -5.72 18.66
C TYR A 110 0.42 -5.24 17.99
N MET A 111 0.58 -4.64 16.83
CA MET A 111 -0.52 -4.27 15.94
C MET A 111 -0.43 -5.12 14.67
N PRO A 112 -1.30 -6.12 14.51
CA PRO A 112 -1.28 -7.01 13.35
C PRO A 112 -1.83 -6.32 12.10
N GLN A 113 -1.45 -6.80 10.92
CA GLN A 113 -1.90 -6.32 9.60
C GLN A 113 -3.44 -6.23 9.47
N ARG A 114 -4.17 -7.19 10.01
CA ARG A 114 -5.63 -7.10 10.18
C ARG A 114 -5.90 -6.58 11.58
N PHE A 115 -6.29 -5.36 11.71
CA PHE A 115 -6.44 -4.51 12.92
C PHE A 115 -6.63 -5.20 14.28
N GLY A 116 -7.00 -6.48 14.33
CA GLY A 116 -7.36 -7.17 15.58
C GLY A 116 -8.53 -6.56 16.34
N LEU A 117 -9.16 -5.52 15.79
CA LEU A 117 -10.27 -4.81 16.41
C LEU A 117 -11.60 -5.56 16.23
N TYR A 118 -12.43 -5.51 17.25
CA TYR A 118 -13.79 -6.01 17.21
C TYR A 118 -14.70 -4.92 16.63
N GLU A 119 -15.17 -5.13 15.41
CA GLU A 119 -15.91 -4.10 14.65
C GLU A 119 -17.27 -3.74 15.27
N ASP A 120 -17.87 -4.67 15.98
CA ASP A 120 -19.15 -4.50 16.70
C ASP A 120 -19.01 -3.82 18.07
N LEU A 121 -17.78 -3.63 18.54
CA LEU A 121 -17.48 -2.88 19.76
C LEU A 121 -17.13 -1.42 19.41
N SER A 122 -17.48 -0.52 20.33
CA SER A 122 -17.08 0.89 20.26
C SER A 122 -15.57 1.08 20.49
N VAL A 123 -15.06 2.28 20.23
CA VAL A 123 -13.67 2.65 20.54
C VAL A 123 -13.34 2.33 22.01
N MET A 124 -14.17 2.79 22.93
CA MET A 124 -13.94 2.58 24.37
C MET A 124 -14.03 1.10 24.76
N GLU A 125 -14.96 0.34 24.20
CA GLU A 125 -15.10 -1.09 24.50
C GLU A 125 -13.93 -1.91 23.96
N ASN A 126 -13.41 -1.58 22.75
CA ASN A 126 -12.17 -2.19 22.26
C ASN A 126 -11.00 -1.93 23.23
N MET A 127 -10.78 -0.67 23.64
CA MET A 127 -9.70 -0.32 24.57
C MET A 127 -9.86 -1.06 25.92
N ARG A 128 -11.07 -1.14 26.46
CA ARG A 128 -11.36 -1.89 27.70
C ARG A 128 -11.07 -3.38 27.56
N LEU A 129 -11.45 -3.98 26.42
CA LEU A 129 -11.18 -5.38 26.15
C LEU A 129 -9.67 -5.66 26.12
N TYR A 130 -8.89 -4.82 25.43
CA TYR A 130 -7.43 -4.96 25.40
C TYR A 130 -6.78 -4.76 26.76
N ALA A 131 -7.28 -3.83 27.58
CA ALA A 131 -6.82 -3.68 28.97
C ALA A 131 -7.10 -4.96 29.80
N GLN A 132 -8.33 -5.51 29.71
CA GLN A 132 -8.71 -6.73 30.41
C GLN A 132 -7.88 -7.95 29.99
N LEU A 133 -7.60 -8.11 28.67
CA LEU A 133 -6.72 -9.17 28.15
C LEU A 133 -5.29 -9.09 28.71
N ARG A 134 -4.88 -7.90 29.18
CA ARG A 134 -3.59 -7.65 29.84
C ARG A 134 -3.67 -7.63 31.36
N GLY A 135 -4.77 -8.10 31.94
CA GLY A 135 -4.99 -8.13 33.39
C GLY A 135 -5.16 -6.75 34.04
N MET A 136 -5.42 -5.70 33.23
CA MET A 136 -5.56 -4.32 33.74
C MET A 136 -7.02 -4.03 34.07
N ASP A 137 -7.25 -3.38 35.20
CA ASP A 137 -8.55 -2.83 35.56
C ASP A 137 -8.74 -1.47 34.87
N ALA A 138 -9.74 -1.36 34.00
CA ALA A 138 -9.98 -0.15 33.22
C ALA A 138 -10.30 1.08 34.09
N ASP A 139 -11.02 0.88 35.20
CA ASP A 139 -11.41 1.98 36.08
C ASP A 139 -10.23 2.51 36.92
N ARG A 140 -9.30 1.61 37.32
CA ARG A 140 -8.04 1.99 37.99
C ARG A 140 -7.04 2.65 37.02
N ASN A 141 -7.18 2.45 35.74
CA ASN A 141 -6.30 2.99 34.70
C ASN A 141 -6.95 4.10 33.85
N ALA A 142 -7.97 4.78 34.37
CA ALA A 142 -8.70 5.84 33.66
C ALA A 142 -7.80 6.97 33.10
N ALA A 143 -6.71 7.30 33.81
CA ALA A 143 -5.73 8.28 33.34
C ALA A 143 -5.02 7.83 32.05
N LEU A 144 -4.60 6.55 31.96
CA LEU A 144 -3.99 5.99 30.76
C LEU A 144 -4.97 5.98 29.57
N PHE A 145 -6.24 5.66 29.81
CA PHE A 145 -7.26 5.72 28.75
C PHE A 145 -7.42 7.15 28.23
N ALA A 146 -7.47 8.15 29.11
CA ALA A 146 -7.55 9.54 28.72
C ALA A 146 -6.32 9.98 27.92
N GLU A 147 -5.11 9.60 28.37
CA GLU A 147 -3.85 9.88 27.67
C GLU A 147 -3.82 9.26 26.26
N LEU A 148 -4.18 7.99 26.11
CA LEU A 148 -4.20 7.32 24.81
C LEU A 148 -5.29 7.85 23.87
N LEU A 149 -6.46 8.24 24.40
CA LEU A 149 -7.51 8.86 23.62
C LEU A 149 -7.12 10.26 23.13
N ASP A 150 -6.41 11.04 23.93
CA ASP A 150 -5.87 12.34 23.55
C ASP A 150 -4.75 12.17 22.52
N PHE A 151 -3.77 11.31 22.78
CA PHE A 151 -2.68 10.97 21.88
C PHE A 151 -3.18 10.57 20.49
N THR A 152 -4.20 9.71 20.43
CA THR A 152 -4.80 9.24 19.16
C THR A 152 -5.88 10.15 18.59
N ARG A 153 -6.27 11.20 19.31
CA ARG A 153 -7.39 12.12 19.00
C ARG A 153 -8.72 11.38 18.80
N LEU A 154 -8.92 10.25 19.52
CA LEU A 154 -10.15 9.47 19.47
C LEU A 154 -11.17 9.84 20.54
N GLY A 155 -10.87 10.79 21.44
CA GLY A 155 -11.76 11.26 22.51
C GLY A 155 -13.20 11.55 22.07
N PRO A 156 -13.44 12.32 20.98
CA PRO A 156 -14.79 12.60 20.48
C PRO A 156 -15.55 11.37 19.95
N PHE A 157 -14.89 10.24 19.72
CA PHE A 157 -15.44 9.07 19.04
C PHE A 157 -15.58 7.84 19.93
N THR A 158 -15.41 7.96 21.24
CA THR A 158 -15.39 6.85 22.22
C THR A 158 -16.58 5.89 22.14
N LYS A 159 -17.77 6.41 21.77
CA LYS A 159 -19.02 5.62 21.62
C LYS A 159 -19.24 5.10 20.20
N ARG A 160 -18.41 5.47 19.22
CA ARG A 160 -18.55 5.01 17.83
C ARG A 160 -18.04 3.59 17.69
N LEU A 161 -18.81 2.73 17.00
CA LEU A 161 -18.40 1.35 16.69
C LEU A 161 -17.13 1.36 15.82
N ALA A 162 -16.20 0.45 16.09
CA ALA A 162 -14.95 0.35 15.33
C ALA A 162 -15.21 0.07 13.83
N GLY A 163 -16.23 -0.71 13.50
CA GLY A 163 -16.65 -0.95 12.12
C GLY A 163 -17.07 0.31 11.35
N LYS A 164 -17.47 1.38 12.06
CA LYS A 164 -17.87 2.69 11.48
C LYS A 164 -16.75 3.73 11.47
N LEU A 165 -15.53 3.38 11.87
CA LEU A 165 -14.35 4.23 11.80
C LEU A 165 -13.76 4.22 10.39
N SER A 166 -13.09 5.33 10.01
CA SER A 166 -12.23 5.33 8.82
C SER A 166 -11.00 4.42 9.00
N GLY A 167 -10.32 4.06 7.92
CA GLY A 167 -9.08 3.27 7.97
C GLY A 167 -8.05 3.87 8.93
N GLY A 168 -7.74 5.17 8.79
CA GLY A 168 -6.82 5.87 9.68
C GLY A 168 -7.27 5.91 11.15
N MET A 169 -8.59 6.05 11.42
CA MET A 169 -9.11 5.96 12.78
C MET A 169 -9.01 4.54 13.36
N LYS A 170 -9.20 3.49 12.54
CA LYS A 170 -8.97 2.10 12.97
C LYS A 170 -7.51 1.87 13.33
N GLN A 171 -6.56 2.41 12.54
CA GLN A 171 -5.13 2.34 12.83
C GLN A 171 -4.80 3.02 14.17
N LYS A 172 -5.30 4.24 14.38
CA LYS A 172 -5.13 4.98 15.64
C LYS A 172 -5.69 4.21 16.84
N LEU A 173 -6.85 3.56 16.69
CA LEU A 173 -7.41 2.69 17.75
C LEU A 173 -6.55 1.44 17.96
N GLY A 174 -6.06 0.79 16.91
CA GLY A 174 -5.14 -0.34 17.00
C GLY A 174 -3.85 0.03 17.74
N LEU A 175 -3.27 1.20 17.43
CA LEU A 175 -2.12 1.73 18.13
C LEU A 175 -2.42 1.98 19.62
N ALA A 176 -3.55 2.62 19.95
CA ALA A 176 -3.96 2.82 21.35
C ALA A 176 -4.08 1.49 22.10
N CYS A 177 -4.67 0.47 21.47
CA CYS A 177 -4.78 -0.87 22.05
C CYS A 177 -3.42 -1.55 22.24
N ALA A 178 -2.48 -1.38 21.31
CA ALA A 178 -1.13 -1.94 21.41
C ALA A 178 -0.30 -1.27 22.54
N LEU A 179 -0.53 0.02 22.79
CA LEU A 179 0.16 0.83 23.81
C LEU A 179 -0.41 0.64 25.23
N MET A 180 -1.50 -0.10 25.40
CA MET A 180 -2.23 -0.21 26.67
C MET A 180 -1.35 -0.67 27.86
N ALA A 181 -0.35 -1.54 27.61
CA ALA A 181 0.57 -2.01 28.65
C ALA A 181 1.85 -1.17 28.80
N ARG A 182 1.95 0.00 28.14
CA ARG A 182 3.17 0.82 28.06
C ARG A 182 4.40 -0.03 27.68
N PRO A 183 4.37 -0.71 26.50
CA PRO A 183 5.42 -1.63 26.10
C PRO A 183 6.76 -0.90 25.89
N LYS A 184 7.88 -1.63 26.04
CA LYS A 184 9.23 -1.14 25.69
C LYS A 184 9.51 -1.28 24.19
N VAL A 185 8.83 -2.23 23.53
CA VAL A 185 8.97 -2.55 22.11
C VAL A 185 7.60 -2.52 21.47
N LEU A 186 7.45 -1.79 20.37
CA LEU A 186 6.23 -1.72 19.58
C LEU A 186 6.45 -2.36 18.20
N LEU A 187 5.62 -3.32 17.86
CA LEU A 187 5.68 -4.08 16.63
C LEU A 187 4.44 -3.75 15.78
N LEU A 188 4.64 -3.11 14.64
CA LEU A 188 3.59 -2.65 13.74
C LEU A 188 3.67 -3.39 12.41
N ASP A 189 2.70 -4.26 12.12
CA ASP A 189 2.70 -5.07 10.91
C ASP A 189 1.82 -4.42 9.83
N GLU A 190 2.47 -3.79 8.84
CA GLU A 190 1.87 -3.04 7.73
C GLU A 190 0.85 -1.97 8.15
N PRO A 191 1.19 -1.08 9.09
CA PRO A 191 0.24 -0.12 9.65
C PRO A 191 -0.21 0.96 8.65
N GLY A 192 0.51 1.18 7.55
CA GLY A 192 0.19 2.14 6.49
C GLY A 192 -0.81 1.64 5.45
N VAL A 193 -1.08 0.31 5.39
CA VAL A 193 -1.92 -0.29 4.34
C VAL A 193 -3.38 0.17 4.41
N GLY A 194 -3.90 0.69 3.30
CA GLY A 194 -5.29 1.17 3.20
C GLY A 194 -5.55 2.48 3.95
N VAL A 195 -4.50 3.18 4.37
CA VAL A 195 -4.58 4.50 5.02
C VAL A 195 -4.23 5.60 4.02
N ASP A 196 -5.03 6.66 4.00
CA ASP A 196 -4.74 7.81 3.14
C ASP A 196 -3.49 8.58 3.64
N PRO A 197 -2.81 9.38 2.75
CA PRO A 197 -1.56 10.03 3.08
C PRO A 197 -1.62 10.96 4.31
N VAL A 198 -2.72 11.68 4.51
CA VAL A 198 -2.87 12.59 5.66
C VAL A 198 -2.93 11.78 6.97
N SER A 199 -3.76 10.73 7.00
CA SER A 199 -3.87 9.84 8.16
C SER A 199 -2.58 9.04 8.41
N ARG A 200 -1.84 8.67 7.34
CA ARG A 200 -0.55 7.99 7.42
C ARG A 200 0.53 8.91 8.02
N GLN A 201 0.58 10.17 7.61
CA GLN A 201 1.49 11.15 8.19
C GLN A 201 1.22 11.39 9.68
N ASP A 202 -0.06 11.44 10.09
CA ASP A 202 -0.43 11.54 11.50
C ASP A 202 0.07 10.33 12.30
N LEU A 203 -0.15 9.10 11.78
CA LEU A 203 0.32 7.88 12.42
C LEU A 203 1.84 7.88 12.56
N TRP A 204 2.55 8.33 11.53
CA TRP A 204 4.00 8.44 11.54
C TRP A 204 4.50 9.39 12.64
N ARG A 205 3.90 10.59 12.76
CA ARG A 205 4.25 11.56 13.84
C ARG A 205 4.03 10.97 15.23
N MET A 206 2.94 10.21 15.41
CA MET A 206 2.65 9.54 16.68
C MET A 206 3.72 8.51 17.03
N VAL A 207 4.13 7.69 16.07
CA VAL A 207 5.16 6.66 16.28
C VAL A 207 6.53 7.30 16.51
N GLN A 208 6.86 8.39 15.82
CA GLN A 208 8.11 9.13 16.05
C GLN A 208 8.18 9.67 17.49
N ALA A 209 7.08 10.23 18.00
CA ALA A 209 7.04 10.68 19.40
C ALA A 209 7.34 9.55 20.41
N LEU A 210 6.87 8.32 20.12
CA LEU A 210 7.17 7.15 20.96
C LEU A 210 8.65 6.74 20.89
N THR A 211 9.29 6.84 19.73
CA THR A 211 10.74 6.59 19.60
C THR A 211 11.56 7.65 20.33
N ASP A 212 11.15 8.92 20.27
CA ASP A 212 11.79 10.03 20.99
C ASP A 212 11.72 9.84 22.52
N GLU A 213 10.68 9.13 23.03
CA GLU A 213 10.54 8.70 24.43
C GLU A 213 11.38 7.45 24.78
N GLY A 214 12.13 6.89 23.81
CA GLY A 214 13.04 5.76 24.02
C GLY A 214 12.44 4.39 23.69
N MET A 215 11.22 4.30 23.13
CA MET A 215 10.61 3.05 22.70
C MET A 215 11.33 2.50 21.46
N ALA A 216 11.58 1.19 21.38
CA ALA A 216 12.01 0.55 20.15
C ALA A 216 10.78 0.25 19.28
N VAL A 217 10.79 0.67 18.04
CA VAL A 217 9.66 0.41 17.12
C VAL A 217 10.13 -0.37 15.90
N VAL A 218 9.42 -1.45 15.57
CA VAL A 218 9.58 -2.20 14.33
C VAL A 218 8.36 -1.93 13.47
N TRP A 219 8.58 -1.31 12.30
CA TRP A 219 7.56 -0.97 11.33
C TRP A 219 7.70 -1.86 10.10
N SER A 220 6.89 -2.91 10.00
CA SER A 220 6.83 -3.73 8.79
C SER A 220 6.06 -2.99 7.70
N THR A 221 6.62 -2.90 6.51
CA THR A 221 5.97 -2.21 5.40
C THR A 221 6.36 -2.78 4.03
N ALA A 222 5.41 -2.72 3.08
CA ALA A 222 5.67 -2.87 1.65
C ALA A 222 5.86 -1.50 0.96
N TYR A 223 5.76 -0.39 1.71
CA TYR A 223 5.89 0.98 1.20
C TYR A 223 7.33 1.47 1.39
N LEU A 224 8.02 1.68 0.29
CA LEU A 224 9.44 1.99 0.33
C LEU A 224 9.72 3.44 0.75
N ASP A 225 8.76 4.35 0.54
CA ASP A 225 8.77 5.71 1.08
C ASP A 225 8.72 5.75 2.62
N GLU A 226 7.99 4.80 3.24
CA GLU A 226 8.01 4.63 4.70
C GLU A 226 9.36 4.08 5.19
N ALA A 227 9.94 3.11 4.47
CA ALA A 227 11.24 2.54 4.80
C ALA A 227 12.37 3.59 4.73
N GLU A 228 12.32 4.49 3.76
CA GLU A 228 13.30 5.57 3.58
C GLU A 228 13.32 6.56 4.76
N ARG A 229 12.22 6.67 5.50
CA ARG A 229 12.09 7.53 6.68
C ARG A 229 12.57 6.88 7.98
N CYS A 230 12.84 5.55 7.98
CA CYS A 230 13.33 4.85 9.16
C CYS A 230 14.81 5.13 9.41
N GLU A 231 15.25 5.10 10.68
CA GLU A 231 16.68 5.24 11.03
C GLU A 231 17.50 4.02 10.64
N SER A 232 16.88 2.83 10.64
CA SER A 232 17.47 1.57 10.19
C SER A 232 16.44 0.74 9.43
N VAL A 233 16.90 -0.11 8.53
CA VAL A 233 16.06 -1.00 7.75
C VAL A 233 16.64 -2.41 7.76
N LEU A 234 15.79 -3.38 8.04
CA LEU A 234 16.02 -4.81 7.82
C LEU A 234 15.30 -5.22 6.53
N LEU A 235 16.07 -5.50 5.47
CA LEU A 235 15.52 -5.91 4.19
C LEU A 235 15.55 -7.43 4.07
N LEU A 236 14.37 -8.02 4.01
CA LEU A 236 14.17 -9.47 3.86
C LEU A 236 13.80 -9.83 2.43
N ASN A 237 14.36 -10.93 1.94
CA ASN A 237 13.91 -11.60 0.71
C ASN A 237 14.02 -13.12 0.86
N GLN A 238 12.96 -13.86 0.52
CA GLN A 238 12.91 -15.33 0.60
C GLN A 238 13.41 -15.87 1.95
N GLY A 239 13.06 -15.20 3.05
CA GLY A 239 13.43 -15.58 4.41
C GLY A 239 14.86 -15.20 4.83
N GLN A 240 15.64 -14.56 3.97
CA GLN A 240 17.01 -14.13 4.25
C GLN A 240 17.08 -12.61 4.48
N LEU A 241 17.97 -12.19 5.36
CA LEU A 241 18.31 -10.79 5.56
C LEU A 241 19.35 -10.37 4.50
N LEU A 242 18.95 -9.50 3.58
CA LEU A 242 19.82 -9.00 2.51
C LEU A 242 20.55 -7.71 2.89
N PHE A 243 19.95 -6.91 3.76
CA PHE A 243 20.51 -5.63 4.19
C PHE A 243 20.08 -5.32 5.63
N ASP A 244 21.01 -4.78 6.42
CA ASP A 244 20.80 -4.23 7.76
C ASP A 244 21.57 -2.91 7.91
N GLY A 245 20.84 -1.84 8.17
CA GLY A 245 21.44 -0.52 8.39
C GLY A 245 20.58 0.66 7.94
N PRO A 246 21.11 1.88 8.00
CA PRO A 246 20.38 3.06 7.57
C PRO A 246 20.11 3.05 6.06
N PRO A 247 18.92 3.50 5.61
CA PRO A 247 18.52 3.53 4.19
C PRO A 247 19.57 4.18 3.28
N GLN A 248 20.23 5.23 3.77
CA GLN A 248 21.24 5.99 3.04
C GLN A 248 22.47 5.13 2.63
N LYS A 249 22.80 4.09 3.40
CA LYS A 249 23.87 3.15 3.00
C LYS A 249 23.48 2.31 1.78
N LEU A 250 22.19 2.02 1.62
CA LEU A 250 21.70 1.27 0.47
C LEU A 250 21.66 2.16 -0.77
N THR A 251 21.12 3.38 -0.65
CA THR A 251 21.05 4.35 -1.77
C THR A 251 22.44 4.79 -2.25
N ALA A 252 23.43 4.90 -1.35
CA ALA A 252 24.81 5.23 -1.71
C ALA A 252 25.45 4.21 -2.68
N GLN A 253 24.99 2.95 -2.72
CA GLN A 253 25.47 1.95 -3.69
C GLN A 253 25.05 2.27 -5.13
N LEU A 254 24.06 3.13 -5.31
CA LEU A 254 23.58 3.60 -6.61
C LEU A 254 24.09 5.00 -7.00
N GLU A 255 25.07 5.54 -6.28
CA GLU A 255 25.61 6.85 -6.62
C GLU A 255 26.18 6.84 -8.05
N GLY A 256 25.77 7.84 -8.86
CA GLY A 256 26.14 7.94 -10.27
C GLY A 256 25.45 6.94 -11.22
N ARG A 257 24.48 6.12 -10.73
CA ARG A 257 23.76 5.14 -11.55
C ARG A 257 22.31 5.53 -11.83
N SER A 258 21.77 6.54 -11.16
CA SER A 258 20.39 6.99 -11.33
C SER A 258 20.31 8.23 -12.21
N PHE A 259 19.46 8.17 -13.24
CA PHE A 259 19.30 9.25 -14.22
C PHE A 259 17.82 9.51 -14.48
N ARG A 260 17.53 10.73 -14.98
CA ARG A 260 16.20 11.12 -15.44
C ARG A 260 16.28 11.71 -16.84
N LEU A 261 15.45 11.18 -17.76
CA LEU A 261 15.15 11.82 -19.02
C LEU A 261 14.04 12.85 -18.73
N GLU A 262 14.33 14.12 -18.89
CA GLU A 262 13.45 15.23 -18.52
C GLU A 262 12.56 15.63 -19.70
N ASP A 263 11.33 16.09 -19.38
CA ASP A 263 10.38 16.66 -20.33
C ASP A 263 10.07 15.78 -21.57
N VAL A 264 10.02 14.46 -21.37
CA VAL A 264 9.66 13.48 -22.45
C VAL A 264 8.22 13.65 -22.92
N GLY A 265 7.32 14.12 -22.08
CA GLY A 265 5.95 14.41 -22.43
C GLY A 265 5.12 13.16 -22.78
N THR A 266 4.44 13.20 -23.93
CA THR A 266 3.52 12.12 -24.38
C THR A 266 4.24 10.83 -24.73
N GLU A 267 5.49 10.90 -25.17
CA GLU A 267 6.29 9.74 -25.60
C GLU A 267 6.92 8.97 -24.44
N ARG A 268 6.71 9.41 -23.18
CA ARG A 268 7.36 8.84 -22.00
C ARG A 268 7.17 7.33 -21.82
N ARG A 269 6.02 6.75 -22.28
CA ARG A 269 5.77 5.31 -22.25
C ARG A 269 6.60 4.55 -23.27
N ALA A 270 6.79 5.12 -24.46
CA ALA A 270 7.63 4.54 -25.50
C ALA A 270 9.09 4.58 -25.06
N VAL A 271 9.56 5.76 -24.63
CA VAL A 271 10.93 5.98 -24.13
C VAL A 271 11.25 5.09 -22.93
N LEU A 272 10.31 4.92 -21.99
CA LEU A 272 10.49 3.99 -20.87
C LEU A 272 10.68 2.55 -21.36
N THR A 273 9.85 2.09 -22.32
CA THR A 273 9.97 0.73 -22.86
C THR A 273 11.33 0.53 -23.53
N GLU A 274 11.76 1.47 -24.39
CA GLU A 274 13.05 1.43 -25.06
C GLU A 274 14.22 1.48 -24.05
N ALA A 275 14.11 2.28 -23.00
CA ALA A 275 15.11 2.34 -21.93
C ALA A 275 15.25 1.00 -21.19
N LEU A 276 14.10 0.37 -20.84
CA LEU A 276 14.10 -0.92 -20.14
C LEU A 276 14.57 -2.10 -21.00
N ASP A 277 14.54 -1.97 -22.33
CA ASP A 277 15.09 -2.95 -23.27
C ASP A 277 16.61 -2.84 -23.41
N LEU A 278 17.25 -1.76 -22.89
CA LEU A 278 18.70 -1.61 -22.88
C LEU A 278 19.33 -2.54 -21.83
N PRO A 279 20.32 -3.38 -22.21
CA PRO A 279 21.01 -4.25 -21.25
C PRO A 279 21.70 -3.51 -20.09
N SER A 280 22.02 -2.22 -20.29
CA SER A 280 22.64 -1.35 -19.29
C SER A 280 21.67 -0.89 -18.20
N VAL A 281 20.38 -1.02 -18.39
CA VAL A 281 19.34 -0.55 -17.46
C VAL A 281 18.89 -1.68 -16.54
N SER A 282 18.84 -1.42 -15.24
CA SER A 282 18.36 -2.33 -14.20
C SER A 282 16.87 -2.15 -13.96
N ASP A 283 16.39 -0.90 -13.89
CA ASP A 283 14.99 -0.54 -13.64
C ASP A 283 14.68 0.84 -14.24
N GLY A 284 13.39 1.12 -14.41
CA GLY A 284 12.94 2.44 -14.84
C GLY A 284 11.45 2.66 -14.61
N VAL A 285 11.09 3.93 -14.41
CA VAL A 285 9.70 4.35 -14.16
C VAL A 285 9.37 5.69 -14.79
N ILE A 286 8.10 5.90 -15.06
CA ILE A 286 7.57 7.22 -15.37
C ILE A 286 7.61 8.07 -14.08
N GLN A 287 8.04 9.31 -14.20
CA GLN A 287 8.01 10.29 -13.13
C GLN A 287 7.52 11.63 -13.68
N GLY A 288 6.21 11.90 -13.55
CA GLY A 288 5.59 13.06 -14.18
C GLY A 288 5.74 13.05 -15.71
N ALA A 289 6.27 14.12 -16.28
CA ALA A 289 6.57 14.23 -17.72
C ALA A 289 7.86 13.52 -18.14
N GLY A 290 8.66 13.02 -17.21
CA GLY A 290 9.95 12.39 -17.46
C GLY A 290 9.95 10.88 -17.24
N VAL A 291 11.13 10.29 -17.51
CA VAL A 291 11.44 8.87 -17.28
C VAL A 291 12.68 8.77 -16.41
N ARG A 292 12.54 8.14 -15.24
CA ARG A 292 13.65 7.81 -14.35
C ARG A 292 14.17 6.43 -14.68
N VAL A 293 15.51 6.27 -14.72
CA VAL A 293 16.16 4.98 -15.00
C VAL A 293 17.31 4.74 -14.02
N VAL A 294 17.56 3.48 -13.74
CA VAL A 294 18.70 3.01 -12.93
C VAL A 294 19.59 2.14 -13.80
N LEU A 295 20.87 2.42 -13.85
CA LEU A 295 21.83 1.62 -14.58
C LEU A 295 22.33 0.45 -13.74
N ARG A 296 22.65 -0.67 -14.40
CA ARG A 296 23.32 -1.81 -13.76
C ARG A 296 24.72 -1.41 -13.28
N GLU A 297 25.23 -2.12 -12.29
CA GLU A 297 26.57 -1.93 -11.79
C GLU A 297 27.61 -2.09 -12.92
N GLY A 298 28.52 -1.13 -13.04
CA GLY A 298 29.55 -1.08 -14.10
C GLY A 298 29.04 -0.74 -15.51
N ALA A 299 27.74 -0.50 -15.69
CA ALA A 299 27.19 -0.15 -16.99
C ALA A 299 27.60 1.26 -17.43
N GLN A 300 27.75 1.42 -18.75
CA GLN A 300 28.09 2.70 -19.38
C GLN A 300 26.84 3.57 -19.56
N VAL A 301 26.97 4.90 -19.44
CA VAL A 301 25.88 5.86 -19.61
C VAL A 301 25.51 6.09 -21.08
N GLN A 302 26.43 5.82 -22.02
CA GLN A 302 26.27 6.12 -23.44
C GLN A 302 25.00 5.57 -24.08
N PRO A 303 24.55 4.32 -23.82
CA PRO A 303 23.31 3.83 -24.42
C PRO A 303 22.06 4.64 -24.03
N ILE A 304 21.96 5.04 -22.75
CA ILE A 304 20.82 5.84 -22.31
C ILE A 304 20.95 7.31 -22.76
N GLN A 305 22.19 7.83 -22.91
CA GLN A 305 22.44 9.14 -23.49
C GLN A 305 22.02 9.16 -24.97
N ALA A 306 22.34 8.13 -25.74
CA ALA A 306 21.91 8.01 -27.15
C ALA A 306 20.38 7.98 -27.29
N LEU A 307 19.69 7.30 -26.38
CA LEU A 307 18.22 7.30 -26.33
C LEU A 307 17.68 8.72 -26.00
N ALA A 308 18.29 9.43 -25.06
CA ALA A 308 17.91 10.81 -24.74
C ALA A 308 18.10 11.75 -25.94
N ASP A 309 19.23 11.61 -26.65
CA ASP A 309 19.53 12.39 -27.85
C ASP A 309 18.53 12.10 -28.97
N GLN A 310 18.18 10.82 -29.20
CA GLN A 310 17.15 10.39 -30.14
C GLN A 310 15.77 10.99 -29.81
N ALA A 311 15.38 10.94 -28.54
CA ALA A 311 14.14 11.51 -28.03
C ALA A 311 14.19 13.06 -27.95
N ARG A 312 15.35 13.68 -28.16
CA ARG A 312 15.61 15.13 -28.04
C ARG A 312 15.29 15.69 -26.66
N VAL A 313 15.63 14.95 -25.64
CA VAL A 313 15.40 15.31 -24.22
C VAL A 313 16.71 15.35 -23.47
N ARG A 314 16.72 16.03 -22.33
CA ARG A 314 17.90 16.12 -21.46
C ARG A 314 18.00 14.88 -20.57
N LEU A 315 19.19 14.29 -20.49
CA LEU A 315 19.54 13.31 -19.49
C LEU A 315 20.20 14.02 -18.29
N ALA A 316 19.61 13.91 -17.11
CA ALA A 316 20.13 14.48 -15.87
C ALA A 316 20.46 13.37 -14.87
N ALA A 317 21.62 13.46 -14.22
CA ALA A 317 21.90 12.60 -13.06
C ALA A 317 21.02 13.05 -11.88
N VAL A 318 20.42 12.12 -11.17
CA VAL A 318 19.54 12.39 -10.02
C VAL A 318 19.96 11.53 -8.83
N PRO A 319 19.69 11.97 -7.59
CA PRO A 319 19.92 11.15 -6.41
C PRO A 319 19.14 9.83 -6.49
N ALA A 320 19.75 8.74 -6.03
CA ALA A 320 19.08 7.45 -5.92
C ALA A 320 18.01 7.52 -4.82
N ARG A 321 16.85 6.87 -5.06
CA ARG A 321 15.80 6.64 -4.07
C ARG A 321 16.00 5.28 -3.41
N PHE A 322 15.42 5.10 -2.23
CA PHE A 322 15.44 3.79 -1.58
C PHE A 322 14.78 2.71 -2.44
N GLU A 323 13.71 3.06 -3.18
CA GLU A 323 13.05 2.15 -4.12
C GLU A 323 13.97 1.69 -5.24
N ASP A 324 14.78 2.59 -5.82
CA ASP A 324 15.76 2.26 -6.86
C ASP A 324 16.74 1.18 -6.35
N ALA A 325 17.26 1.40 -5.14
CA ALA A 325 18.23 0.51 -4.51
C ALA A 325 17.61 -0.83 -4.09
N PHE A 326 16.37 -0.81 -3.62
CA PHE A 326 15.61 -2.01 -3.28
C PHE A 326 15.41 -2.91 -4.52
N ILE A 327 14.95 -2.32 -5.63
CA ILE A 327 14.71 -3.07 -6.88
C ILE A 327 16.03 -3.59 -7.46
N ASP A 328 17.10 -2.78 -7.48
CA ASP A 328 18.43 -3.19 -7.97
C ASP A 328 19.00 -4.37 -7.15
N LEU A 329 18.89 -4.32 -5.82
CA LEU A 329 19.33 -5.39 -4.91
C LEU A 329 18.58 -6.71 -5.15
N LEU A 330 17.33 -6.65 -5.58
CA LEU A 330 16.52 -7.84 -5.90
C LEU A 330 16.73 -8.33 -7.34
N GLY A 331 17.66 -7.77 -8.09
CA GLY A 331 18.04 -8.21 -9.44
C GLY A 331 17.50 -7.34 -10.57
N GLY A 332 16.81 -6.25 -10.25
CA GLY A 332 16.23 -5.30 -11.21
C GLY A 332 14.72 -5.44 -11.38
N GLY A 333 14.15 -4.53 -12.19
CA GLY A 333 12.73 -4.51 -12.51
C GLY A 333 12.30 -5.58 -13.53
N PRO A 334 10.98 -5.74 -13.77
CA PRO A 334 10.42 -6.78 -14.66
C PRO A 334 10.64 -6.51 -16.16
N GLY A 335 11.35 -5.45 -16.54
CA GLY A 335 11.55 -5.04 -17.93
C GLY A 335 10.39 -4.21 -18.50
N GLY A 336 10.53 -3.78 -19.77
CA GLY A 336 9.60 -2.83 -20.43
C GLY A 336 8.48 -3.46 -21.23
N THR A 337 8.57 -4.76 -21.53
CA THR A 337 7.66 -5.43 -22.46
C THR A 337 6.43 -6.01 -21.77
N SER A 338 5.25 -5.60 -22.20
CA SER A 338 3.98 -6.17 -21.74
C SER A 338 3.50 -7.23 -22.72
N GLN A 339 3.62 -8.51 -22.39
CA GLN A 339 3.08 -9.62 -23.19
C GLN A 339 1.58 -9.45 -23.48
N LEU A 340 0.83 -8.88 -22.53
CA LEU A 340 -0.58 -8.57 -22.68
C LEU A 340 -0.81 -7.55 -23.80
N ALA A 341 -0.05 -6.45 -23.80
CA ALA A 341 -0.18 -5.40 -24.80
C ALA A 341 0.25 -5.86 -26.20
N GLU A 342 1.24 -6.75 -26.32
CA GLU A 342 1.67 -7.30 -27.61
C GLU A 342 0.55 -8.08 -28.32
N ARG A 343 -0.26 -8.80 -27.55
CA ARG A 343 -1.38 -9.62 -28.06
C ARG A 343 -2.68 -8.82 -28.30
N LEU A 344 -2.75 -7.58 -27.79
CA LEU A 344 -3.92 -6.73 -28.01
C LEU A 344 -3.82 -5.93 -29.31
N PRO A 345 -4.86 -5.95 -30.15
CA PRO A 345 -4.96 -5.01 -31.28
C PRO A 345 -5.11 -3.57 -30.74
N PRO A 346 -4.73 -2.55 -31.54
CA PRO A 346 -5.02 -1.16 -31.19
C PRO A 346 -6.52 -0.95 -30.96
N VAL A 347 -6.85 -0.17 -29.94
CA VAL A 347 -8.24 0.18 -29.62
C VAL A 347 -8.62 1.43 -30.41
N GLU A 348 -9.68 1.33 -31.25
CA GLU A 348 -10.26 2.46 -31.93
C GLU A 348 -11.54 2.90 -31.23
N LEU A 349 -11.68 4.19 -30.98
CA LEU A 349 -12.88 4.83 -30.46
C LEU A 349 -13.29 5.94 -31.44
N ASP A 350 -14.60 6.08 -31.66
CA ASP A 350 -15.17 7.12 -32.54
C ASP A 350 -15.08 8.53 -31.93
N SER A 351 -14.76 8.65 -30.66
CA SER A 351 -14.63 9.91 -29.90
C SER A 351 -13.29 10.01 -29.21
N ASP A 352 -12.71 11.21 -29.14
CA ASP A 352 -11.52 11.50 -28.38
C ASP A 352 -11.78 11.43 -26.86
N VAL A 353 -13.04 11.62 -26.42
CA VAL A 353 -13.44 11.50 -25.01
C VAL A 353 -13.99 10.10 -24.76
N ALA A 354 -13.29 9.34 -23.92
CA ALA A 354 -13.68 7.98 -23.55
C ALA A 354 -14.62 7.94 -22.33
N VAL A 355 -14.40 8.82 -21.35
CA VAL A 355 -15.23 8.94 -20.14
C VAL A 355 -15.50 10.40 -19.85
N SER A 356 -16.75 10.76 -19.54
CA SER A 356 -17.07 12.11 -19.08
C SER A 356 -18.14 12.09 -18.00
N CYS A 357 -18.07 13.07 -17.12
CA CYS A 357 -19.15 13.36 -16.18
C CYS A 357 -19.36 14.88 -16.03
N ARG A 358 -20.62 15.26 -15.80
CA ARG A 358 -21.02 16.66 -15.58
C ARG A 358 -21.95 16.76 -14.39
N ASN A 359 -21.58 17.61 -13.45
CA ASN A 359 -22.33 17.89 -12.23
C ASN A 359 -22.72 16.63 -11.45
N LEU A 360 -21.83 15.61 -11.46
CA LEU A 360 -22.12 14.29 -10.91
C LEU A 360 -22.27 14.38 -9.41
N THR A 361 -23.45 14.01 -8.91
CA THR A 361 -23.78 14.12 -7.48
C THR A 361 -24.39 12.84 -6.96
N LYS A 362 -23.98 12.41 -5.76
CA LYS A 362 -24.57 11.30 -5.04
C LYS A 362 -24.86 11.64 -3.60
N ARG A 363 -26.11 11.45 -3.20
CA ARG A 363 -26.59 11.60 -1.82
C ARG A 363 -27.11 10.28 -1.30
N PHE A 364 -26.86 10.01 -0.03
CA PHE A 364 -27.42 8.90 0.76
C PHE A 364 -28.13 9.50 1.98
N GLY A 365 -29.44 9.72 1.85
CA GLY A 365 -30.17 10.53 2.83
C GLY A 365 -29.59 11.95 2.91
N GLU A 366 -29.21 12.40 4.09
CA GLU A 366 -28.58 13.71 4.33
C GLU A 366 -27.09 13.74 3.97
N PHE A 367 -26.44 12.58 3.82
CA PHE A 367 -25.00 12.49 3.53
C PHE A 367 -24.74 12.65 2.03
N THR A 368 -23.91 13.62 1.66
CA THR A 368 -23.45 13.83 0.27
C THR A 368 -22.08 13.18 0.11
N ALA A 369 -22.02 12.11 -0.67
CA ALA A 369 -20.79 11.35 -0.94
C ALA A 369 -20.00 11.86 -2.16
N THR A 370 -20.67 12.51 -3.11
CA THR A 370 -20.09 13.19 -4.28
C THR A 370 -20.95 14.41 -4.58
N ASP A 371 -20.34 15.59 -4.76
CA ASP A 371 -21.00 16.86 -4.94
C ASP A 371 -20.47 17.61 -6.16
N ASN A 372 -21.29 17.66 -7.22
CA ASN A 372 -21.04 18.48 -8.41
C ASN A 372 -19.67 18.20 -9.10
N VAL A 373 -19.27 16.95 -9.22
CA VAL A 373 -18.00 16.57 -9.84
C VAL A 373 -18.15 16.55 -11.36
N SER A 374 -17.22 17.21 -12.06
CA SER A 374 -17.20 17.29 -13.55
C SER A 374 -15.77 17.13 -14.06
N PHE A 375 -15.56 16.21 -15.01
CA PHE A 375 -14.30 16.04 -15.74
C PHE A 375 -14.50 15.19 -17.00
N GLU A 376 -13.49 15.19 -17.86
CA GLU A 376 -13.41 14.37 -19.08
C GLU A 376 -12.08 13.62 -19.11
N VAL A 377 -12.12 12.38 -19.58
CA VAL A 377 -10.95 11.49 -19.76
C VAL A 377 -10.78 11.20 -21.24
N GLN A 378 -9.59 11.44 -21.77
CA GLN A 378 -9.29 11.28 -23.19
C GLN A 378 -9.03 9.82 -23.53
N LYS A 379 -9.17 9.45 -24.81
CA LYS A 379 -8.83 8.13 -25.33
C LYS A 379 -7.35 7.82 -25.07
N GLY A 380 -7.07 6.61 -24.55
CA GLY A 380 -5.71 6.15 -24.27
C GLY A 380 -5.04 6.83 -23.08
N GLU A 381 -5.77 7.67 -22.34
CA GLU A 381 -5.28 8.35 -21.15
C GLU A 381 -5.27 7.41 -19.94
N ILE A 382 -4.25 7.50 -19.11
CA ILE A 382 -4.25 6.98 -17.74
C ILE A 382 -4.65 8.14 -16.82
N PHE A 383 -5.85 8.07 -16.26
CA PHE A 383 -6.44 9.11 -15.42
C PHE A 383 -6.51 8.67 -13.96
N GLY A 384 -5.82 9.41 -13.08
CA GLY A 384 -5.82 9.16 -11.65
C GLY A 384 -6.96 9.87 -10.93
N LEU A 385 -7.62 9.19 -9.99
CA LEU A 385 -8.60 9.78 -9.08
C LEU A 385 -8.11 9.64 -7.64
N LEU A 386 -7.59 10.72 -7.08
CA LEU A 386 -6.98 10.79 -5.76
C LEU A 386 -7.88 11.47 -4.72
N GLY A 387 -7.57 11.30 -3.46
CA GLY A 387 -8.26 11.96 -2.35
C GLY A 387 -8.14 11.15 -1.06
N PRO A 388 -8.35 11.77 0.11
CA PRO A 388 -8.37 11.06 1.39
C PRO A 388 -9.50 10.03 1.46
N ASN A 389 -9.46 9.18 2.48
CA ASN A 389 -10.53 8.22 2.72
C ASN A 389 -11.84 8.97 3.05
N GLY A 390 -12.94 8.57 2.38
CA GLY A 390 -14.22 9.27 2.49
C GLY A 390 -14.41 10.49 1.57
N ALA A 391 -13.42 10.85 0.75
CA ALA A 391 -13.52 11.98 -0.20
C ALA A 391 -14.51 11.75 -1.37
N GLY A 392 -15.07 10.55 -1.51
CA GLY A 392 -16.04 10.23 -2.57
C GLY A 392 -15.45 9.50 -3.79
N LYS A 393 -14.15 9.12 -3.79
CA LYS A 393 -13.48 8.41 -4.90
C LYS A 393 -14.25 7.18 -5.38
N SER A 394 -14.40 6.18 -4.53
CA SER A 394 -15.08 4.92 -4.90
C SER A 394 -16.56 5.14 -5.22
N THR A 395 -17.22 6.16 -4.66
CA THR A 395 -18.60 6.51 -5.02
C THR A 395 -18.66 7.06 -6.44
N THR A 396 -17.80 8.02 -6.78
CA THR A 396 -17.66 8.59 -8.13
C THR A 396 -17.32 7.49 -9.13
N PHE A 397 -16.35 6.64 -8.81
CA PHE A 397 -15.91 5.52 -9.62
C PHE A 397 -17.05 4.54 -9.94
N LYS A 398 -17.80 4.11 -8.90
CA LYS A 398 -18.97 3.23 -9.07
C LYS A 398 -20.09 3.86 -9.91
N MET A 399 -20.28 5.18 -9.85
CA MET A 399 -21.21 5.86 -10.73
C MET A 399 -20.76 5.83 -12.19
N LEU A 400 -19.46 6.04 -12.45
CA LEU A 400 -18.87 5.97 -13.78
C LEU A 400 -18.83 4.55 -14.36
N CYS A 401 -18.78 3.52 -13.52
CA CYS A 401 -18.92 2.12 -13.94
C CYS A 401 -20.39 1.69 -14.12
N GLY A 402 -21.37 2.56 -13.86
CA GLY A 402 -22.79 2.21 -13.86
C GLY A 402 -23.21 1.24 -12.75
N LEU A 403 -22.37 1.06 -11.73
CA LEU A 403 -22.67 0.22 -10.56
C LEU A 403 -23.50 0.96 -9.51
N LEU A 404 -23.51 2.29 -9.55
CA LEU A 404 -24.26 3.15 -8.66
C LEU A 404 -24.95 4.24 -9.46
N LYS A 405 -26.27 4.38 -9.27
CA LYS A 405 -27.04 5.44 -9.93
C LYS A 405 -26.77 6.80 -9.27
N PRO A 406 -26.40 7.85 -10.03
CA PRO A 406 -26.27 9.20 -9.50
C PRO A 406 -27.61 9.76 -9.01
N THR A 407 -27.57 10.68 -8.05
CA THR A 407 -28.74 11.45 -7.61
C THR A 407 -29.03 12.59 -8.58
N ALA A 408 -27.95 13.24 -9.10
CA ALA A 408 -28.03 14.28 -10.11
C ALA A 408 -26.79 14.25 -11.00
N GLY A 409 -26.82 14.99 -12.11
CA GLY A 409 -25.76 15.02 -13.11
C GLY A 409 -25.83 13.87 -14.10
N GLU A 410 -24.84 13.78 -14.96
CA GLU A 410 -24.76 12.78 -16.02
C GLU A 410 -23.34 12.22 -16.16
N ALA A 411 -23.25 10.98 -16.65
CA ALA A 411 -21.99 10.32 -16.94
C ALA A 411 -22.11 9.51 -18.23
N HIS A 412 -21.06 9.56 -19.05
CA HIS A 412 -20.95 8.84 -20.31
C HIS A 412 -19.68 8.01 -20.35
N VAL A 413 -19.78 6.81 -20.90
CA VAL A 413 -18.63 5.93 -21.16
C VAL A 413 -18.73 5.45 -22.60
N VAL A 414 -17.68 5.70 -23.39
CA VAL A 414 -17.62 5.37 -24.81
C VAL A 414 -18.85 5.89 -25.55
N GLY A 415 -19.21 7.17 -25.29
CA GLY A 415 -20.38 7.82 -25.89
C GLY A 415 -21.76 7.40 -25.35
N HIS A 416 -21.84 6.40 -24.47
CA HIS A 416 -23.11 5.90 -23.94
C HIS A 416 -23.47 6.56 -22.59
N ASP A 417 -24.67 7.16 -22.50
CA ASP A 417 -25.22 7.69 -21.24
C ASP A 417 -25.56 6.54 -20.29
N LEU A 418 -24.88 6.51 -19.14
CA LEU A 418 -25.05 5.47 -18.12
C LEU A 418 -26.45 5.41 -17.50
N ARG A 419 -27.27 6.45 -17.65
CA ARG A 419 -28.67 6.45 -17.18
C ARG A 419 -29.58 5.68 -18.12
N ARG A 420 -29.26 5.62 -19.44
CA ARG A 420 -30.13 5.09 -20.51
C ARG A 420 -29.60 3.79 -21.09
N ALA A 421 -28.30 3.65 -21.26
CA ALA A 421 -27.64 2.54 -21.94
C ALA A 421 -26.65 1.78 -21.02
N THR A 422 -27.01 1.57 -19.76
CA THR A 422 -26.12 0.96 -18.75
C THR A 422 -25.59 -0.41 -19.18
N GLY A 423 -26.40 -1.25 -19.81
CA GLY A 423 -25.99 -2.59 -20.27
C GLY A 423 -24.90 -2.52 -21.35
N VAL A 424 -25.09 -1.68 -22.37
CA VAL A 424 -24.13 -1.49 -23.45
C VAL A 424 -22.85 -0.85 -22.94
N ALA A 425 -22.95 0.16 -22.06
CA ALA A 425 -21.77 0.77 -21.44
C ALA A 425 -20.97 -0.25 -20.62
N LYS A 426 -21.64 -1.09 -19.82
CA LYS A 426 -20.99 -2.13 -19.02
C LYS A 426 -20.25 -3.19 -19.85
N SER A 427 -20.75 -3.56 -21.02
CA SER A 427 -20.04 -4.49 -21.91
C SER A 427 -18.80 -3.88 -22.58
N ARG A 428 -18.63 -2.55 -22.50
CA ARG A 428 -17.49 -1.80 -23.05
C ARG A 428 -16.46 -1.42 -21.98
N LEU A 429 -16.64 -1.80 -20.72
CA LEU A 429 -15.71 -1.49 -19.66
C LEU A 429 -15.26 -2.73 -18.89
N GLY A 430 -14.00 -2.77 -18.51
CA GLY A 430 -13.47 -3.68 -17.51
C GLY A 430 -13.46 -2.99 -16.14
N TYR A 431 -13.76 -3.73 -15.09
CA TYR A 431 -13.75 -3.21 -13.72
C TYR A 431 -13.03 -4.16 -12.77
N MET A 432 -12.00 -3.65 -12.11
CA MET A 432 -11.30 -4.30 -11.03
C MET A 432 -11.60 -3.57 -9.72
N ALA A 433 -12.31 -4.22 -8.81
CA ALA A 433 -12.68 -3.63 -7.53
C ALA A 433 -11.56 -3.75 -6.50
N GLN A 434 -11.54 -2.87 -5.52
CA GLN A 434 -10.57 -2.84 -4.41
C GLN A 434 -10.44 -4.19 -3.66
N LYS A 435 -11.53 -4.96 -3.50
CA LYS A 435 -11.52 -6.32 -2.94
C LYS A 435 -11.47 -7.41 -4.02
N PHE A 436 -10.88 -7.10 -5.17
CA PHE A 436 -10.68 -7.96 -6.35
C PHE A 436 -11.94 -8.58 -6.95
N SER A 437 -13.09 -8.58 -6.30
CA SER A 437 -14.37 -9.16 -6.76
C SER A 437 -14.27 -10.61 -7.29
N LEU A 438 -13.33 -11.38 -6.75
CA LEU A 438 -13.14 -12.79 -7.08
C LEU A 438 -14.11 -13.66 -6.25
N TYR A 439 -14.56 -14.75 -6.86
CA TYR A 439 -15.37 -15.73 -6.16
C TYR A 439 -14.47 -16.69 -5.36
N GLY A 440 -14.39 -16.48 -4.05
CA GLY A 440 -13.48 -17.18 -3.15
C GLY A 440 -13.63 -18.70 -3.11
N LEU A 441 -14.83 -19.22 -3.42
CA LEU A 441 -15.11 -20.66 -3.49
C LEU A 441 -14.79 -21.29 -4.85
N LEU A 442 -14.58 -20.50 -5.90
CA LEU A 442 -14.20 -20.97 -7.22
C LEU A 442 -12.68 -21.02 -7.35
N SER A 443 -12.17 -21.99 -8.10
CA SER A 443 -10.75 -22.05 -8.44
C SER A 443 -10.36 -20.89 -9.38
N VAL A 444 -9.06 -20.67 -9.58
CA VAL A 444 -8.52 -19.71 -10.56
C VAL A 444 -9.15 -19.94 -11.93
N ARG A 445 -9.11 -21.19 -12.45
CA ARG A 445 -9.72 -21.53 -13.74
C ARG A 445 -11.21 -21.22 -13.77
N GLN A 446 -11.94 -21.59 -12.74
CA GLN A 446 -13.39 -21.33 -12.64
C GLN A 446 -13.72 -19.83 -12.57
N ASN A 447 -12.88 -19.01 -11.92
CA ASN A 447 -13.05 -17.54 -11.94
C ASN A 447 -12.86 -16.97 -13.36
N LEU A 448 -11.86 -17.44 -14.12
CA LEU A 448 -11.65 -17.05 -15.51
C LEU A 448 -12.84 -17.49 -16.41
N GLU A 449 -13.29 -18.74 -16.25
CA GLU A 449 -14.45 -19.29 -16.98
C GLU A 449 -15.74 -18.52 -16.67
N PHE A 450 -15.96 -18.18 -15.41
CA PHE A 450 -17.09 -17.38 -14.97
C PHE A 450 -17.05 -15.98 -15.61
N SER A 451 -15.91 -15.30 -15.55
CA SER A 451 -15.74 -13.97 -16.14
C SER A 451 -15.94 -13.99 -17.65
N ALA A 452 -15.41 -14.97 -18.36
CA ALA A 452 -15.64 -15.16 -19.80
C ALA A 452 -17.15 -15.31 -20.11
N GLY A 453 -17.86 -16.08 -19.29
CA GLY A 453 -19.32 -16.26 -19.44
C GLY A 453 -20.11 -14.97 -19.17
N VAL A 454 -19.76 -14.20 -18.14
CA VAL A 454 -20.41 -12.91 -17.82
C VAL A 454 -20.31 -11.92 -18.98
N TYR A 455 -19.17 -11.92 -19.69
CA TYR A 455 -18.96 -11.06 -20.86
C TYR A 455 -19.41 -11.69 -22.19
N GLY A 456 -20.12 -12.82 -22.14
CA GLY A 456 -20.75 -13.43 -23.31
C GLY A 456 -19.76 -14.09 -24.28
N LEU A 457 -18.57 -14.49 -23.81
CA LEU A 457 -17.62 -15.23 -24.64
C LEU A 457 -18.05 -16.70 -24.76
N GLU A 458 -18.11 -17.23 -25.98
CA GLU A 458 -18.56 -18.59 -26.28
C GLU A 458 -17.59 -19.33 -27.22
N GLY A 459 -17.71 -20.65 -27.26
CA GLY A 459 -16.99 -21.52 -28.20
C GLY A 459 -15.46 -21.42 -28.12
N SER A 460 -14.80 -21.40 -29.28
CA SER A 460 -13.33 -21.31 -29.38
C SER A 460 -12.79 -20.00 -28.83
N THR A 461 -13.48 -18.88 -29.04
CA THR A 461 -13.08 -17.56 -28.53
C THR A 461 -12.97 -17.53 -27.01
N ARG A 462 -13.92 -18.19 -26.31
CA ARG A 462 -13.87 -18.30 -24.85
C ARG A 462 -12.63 -19.07 -24.40
N HIS A 463 -12.35 -20.23 -25.04
CA HIS A 463 -11.20 -21.06 -24.72
C HIS A 463 -9.88 -20.30 -24.96
N GLU A 464 -9.73 -19.70 -26.15
CA GLU A 464 -8.55 -18.94 -26.54
C GLU A 464 -8.26 -17.79 -25.56
N ARG A 465 -9.32 -17.05 -25.13
CA ARG A 465 -9.17 -15.96 -24.15
C ARG A 465 -8.73 -16.44 -22.78
N ILE A 466 -9.29 -17.55 -22.31
CA ILE A 466 -8.92 -18.10 -21.00
C ILE A 466 -7.45 -18.55 -21.03
N GLU A 467 -7.02 -19.27 -22.07
CA GLU A 467 -5.62 -19.71 -22.17
C GLU A 467 -4.65 -18.52 -22.39
N GLU A 468 -5.07 -17.47 -23.13
CA GLU A 468 -4.32 -16.23 -23.25
C GLU A 468 -4.11 -15.57 -21.87
N MET A 469 -5.15 -15.48 -21.03
CA MET A 469 -5.05 -14.89 -19.70
C MET A 469 -4.18 -15.73 -18.76
N ILE A 470 -4.31 -17.06 -18.81
CA ILE A 470 -3.48 -17.97 -18.02
C ILE A 470 -2.00 -17.77 -18.35
N ALA A 471 -1.65 -17.76 -19.64
CA ALA A 471 -0.27 -17.61 -20.10
C ALA A 471 0.31 -16.20 -19.82
N THR A 472 -0.50 -15.16 -19.98
CA THR A 472 -0.05 -13.76 -19.81
C THR A 472 0.21 -13.41 -18.36
N PHE A 473 -0.62 -13.90 -17.44
CA PHE A 473 -0.56 -13.58 -16.02
C PHE A 473 0.10 -14.65 -15.17
N ASP A 474 0.77 -15.64 -15.80
CA ASP A 474 1.50 -16.71 -15.11
C ASP A 474 0.64 -17.42 -14.05
N LEU A 475 -0.55 -17.86 -14.48
CA LEU A 475 -1.53 -18.50 -13.60
C LEU A 475 -1.54 -20.05 -13.71
N ALA A 476 -0.69 -20.64 -14.54
CA ALA A 476 -0.73 -22.06 -14.87
C ALA A 476 -0.61 -22.98 -13.64
N ASP A 477 0.31 -22.68 -12.73
CA ASP A 477 0.57 -23.48 -11.52
C ASP A 477 -0.54 -23.32 -10.45
N TRP A 478 -1.42 -22.33 -10.62
CA TRP A 478 -2.44 -21.98 -9.64
C TRP A 478 -3.87 -22.33 -10.04
N LEU A 479 -4.07 -22.99 -11.18
CA LEU A 479 -5.41 -23.18 -11.78
C LEU A 479 -6.42 -23.87 -10.88
N SER A 480 -5.97 -24.79 -10.01
CA SER A 480 -6.82 -25.51 -9.06
C SER A 480 -6.97 -24.80 -7.70
N ALA A 481 -6.13 -23.80 -7.42
CA ALA A 481 -6.16 -23.04 -6.18
C ALA A 481 -7.38 -22.12 -6.11
N THR A 482 -7.86 -21.85 -4.90
CA THR A 482 -8.89 -20.83 -4.68
C THR A 482 -8.23 -19.46 -4.43
N PRO A 483 -8.92 -18.34 -4.74
CA PRO A 483 -8.38 -17.00 -4.51
C PRO A 483 -7.87 -16.76 -3.08
N ASP A 484 -8.52 -17.35 -2.07
CA ASP A 484 -8.11 -17.16 -0.68
C ASP A 484 -6.77 -17.81 -0.32
N SER A 485 -6.36 -18.82 -1.07
CA SER A 485 -5.07 -19.48 -0.90
C SER A 485 -3.93 -18.85 -1.72
N LEU A 486 -4.24 -17.90 -2.63
CA LEU A 486 -3.25 -17.23 -3.46
C LEU A 486 -2.48 -16.14 -2.68
N PRO A 487 -1.17 -15.96 -2.96
CA PRO A 487 -0.47 -14.73 -2.63
C PRO A 487 -1.18 -13.50 -3.22
N LEU A 488 -1.02 -12.34 -2.59
CA LEU A 488 -1.75 -11.12 -2.97
C LEU A 488 -1.48 -10.71 -4.43
N GLY A 489 -0.22 -10.78 -4.88
CA GLY A 489 0.15 -10.49 -6.26
C GLY A 489 -0.55 -11.41 -7.28
N HIS A 490 -0.71 -12.71 -6.99
CA HIS A 490 -1.46 -13.62 -7.88
C HIS A 490 -2.97 -13.36 -7.85
N LYS A 491 -3.55 -12.92 -6.70
CA LYS A 491 -4.94 -12.44 -6.66
C LYS A 491 -5.13 -11.23 -7.57
N GLN A 492 -4.19 -10.29 -7.55
CA GLN A 492 -4.20 -9.10 -8.39
C GLN A 492 -4.13 -9.46 -9.88
N ARG A 493 -3.18 -10.35 -10.26
CA ARG A 493 -3.06 -10.84 -11.65
C ARG A 493 -4.35 -11.51 -12.12
N LEU A 494 -4.97 -12.38 -11.30
CA LEU A 494 -6.23 -13.02 -11.62
C LEU A 494 -7.37 -11.99 -11.78
N ALA A 495 -7.47 -11.01 -10.90
CA ALA A 495 -8.51 -9.98 -10.96
C ALA A 495 -8.36 -9.10 -12.22
N LEU A 496 -7.12 -8.73 -12.56
CA LEU A 496 -6.82 -8.00 -13.80
C LEU A 496 -7.15 -8.84 -15.03
N ALA A 497 -6.78 -10.13 -15.07
CA ALA A 497 -7.12 -11.06 -16.13
C ALA A 497 -8.64 -11.15 -16.35
N CYS A 498 -9.42 -11.29 -15.27
CA CYS A 498 -10.88 -11.31 -15.31
C CYS A 498 -11.46 -10.00 -15.88
N SER A 499 -10.90 -8.85 -15.51
CA SER A 499 -11.37 -7.53 -15.97
C SER A 499 -11.06 -7.24 -17.45
N LEU A 500 -10.04 -7.91 -18.01
CA LEU A 500 -9.57 -7.76 -19.38
C LEU A 500 -10.08 -8.83 -20.34
N MET A 501 -10.79 -9.84 -19.85
CA MET A 501 -11.23 -11.03 -20.57
C MET A 501 -11.92 -10.72 -21.93
N HIS A 502 -12.72 -9.66 -21.98
CA HIS A 502 -13.48 -9.22 -23.16
C HIS A 502 -12.82 -8.08 -23.94
N ARG A 503 -11.55 -7.74 -23.64
CA ARG A 503 -10.76 -6.65 -24.27
C ARG A 503 -11.50 -5.30 -24.27
N PRO A 504 -11.84 -4.76 -23.11
CA PRO A 504 -12.57 -3.51 -23.01
C PRO A 504 -11.74 -2.32 -23.51
N PRO A 505 -12.36 -1.32 -24.18
CA PRO A 505 -11.68 -0.09 -24.53
C PRO A 505 -11.45 0.86 -23.34
N VAL A 506 -12.17 0.66 -22.23
CA VAL A 506 -12.01 1.42 -20.98
C VAL A 506 -11.86 0.48 -19.81
N LEU A 507 -10.84 0.71 -18.98
CA LEU A 507 -10.54 -0.09 -17.79
C LEU A 507 -10.62 0.78 -16.53
N PHE A 508 -11.39 0.33 -15.56
CA PHE A 508 -11.53 0.95 -14.26
C PHE A 508 -10.84 0.10 -13.18
N LEU A 509 -9.89 0.68 -12.48
CA LEU A 509 -9.06 0.01 -11.48
C LEU A 509 -9.20 0.73 -10.12
N ASP A 510 -9.87 0.09 -9.16
CA ASP A 510 -10.12 0.68 -7.83
C ASP A 510 -9.07 0.18 -6.83
N GLU A 511 -8.06 1.01 -6.53
CA GLU A 511 -6.90 0.72 -5.68
C GLU A 511 -6.21 -0.62 -6.03
N PRO A 512 -5.79 -0.81 -7.29
CA PRO A 512 -5.41 -2.13 -7.80
C PRO A 512 -4.17 -2.72 -7.15
N THR A 513 -3.26 -1.90 -6.62
CA THR A 513 -1.96 -2.30 -6.09
C THR A 513 -1.85 -2.16 -4.58
N SER A 514 -2.99 -1.94 -3.89
CA SER A 514 -3.01 -1.79 -2.44
C SER A 514 -2.50 -3.05 -1.72
N GLY A 515 -1.44 -2.90 -0.91
CA GLY A 515 -0.78 -3.98 -0.17
C GLY A 515 0.10 -4.88 -1.04
N VAL A 516 0.27 -4.60 -2.32
CA VAL A 516 1.11 -5.38 -3.24
C VAL A 516 2.57 -4.92 -3.15
N ASP A 517 3.49 -5.88 -3.17
CA ASP A 517 4.92 -5.61 -3.10
C ASP A 517 5.45 -4.78 -4.30
N PRO A 518 6.60 -4.08 -4.15
CA PRO A 518 7.11 -3.17 -5.17
C PRO A 518 7.40 -3.81 -6.52
N ILE A 519 7.90 -5.06 -6.57
CA ILE A 519 8.22 -5.75 -7.83
C ILE A 519 6.94 -6.08 -8.60
N THR A 520 5.97 -6.68 -7.92
CA THR A 520 4.65 -6.99 -8.50
C THR A 520 3.92 -5.70 -8.94
N ARG A 521 4.09 -4.60 -8.20
CA ARG A 521 3.57 -3.28 -8.57
C ARG A 521 4.21 -2.77 -9.88
N ARG A 522 5.55 -2.91 -10.05
CA ARG A 522 6.24 -2.56 -11.31
C ARG A 522 5.69 -3.33 -12.49
N GLU A 523 5.53 -4.64 -12.33
CA GLU A 523 4.98 -5.50 -13.38
C GLU A 523 3.55 -5.09 -13.77
N PHE A 524 2.71 -4.82 -12.77
CA PHE A 524 1.35 -4.32 -13.00
C PHE A 524 1.36 -3.04 -13.84
N TRP A 525 2.18 -2.05 -13.48
CA TRP A 525 2.28 -0.79 -14.23
C TRP A 525 2.90 -0.95 -15.62
N THR A 526 3.78 -1.93 -15.83
CA THR A 526 4.25 -2.30 -17.18
C THR A 526 3.08 -2.73 -18.05
N HIS A 527 2.17 -3.57 -17.54
CA HIS A 527 0.96 -3.95 -18.26
C HIS A 527 0.04 -2.76 -18.52
N ILE A 528 -0.20 -1.90 -17.54
CA ILE A 528 -1.07 -0.72 -17.66
C ILE A 528 -0.52 0.27 -18.71
N ASN A 529 0.77 0.57 -18.69
CA ASN A 529 1.43 1.41 -19.68
C ASN A 529 1.33 0.81 -21.10
N GLY A 530 1.52 -0.51 -21.22
CA GLY A 530 1.38 -1.24 -22.48
C GLY A 530 -0.05 -1.15 -23.05
N LEU A 531 -1.08 -1.32 -22.20
CA LEU A 531 -2.49 -1.19 -22.58
C LEU A 531 -2.82 0.24 -23.06
N ALA A 532 -2.35 1.26 -22.34
CA ALA A 532 -2.56 2.65 -22.71
C ALA A 532 -1.93 2.99 -24.06
N ARG A 533 -0.71 2.46 -24.36
CA ARG A 533 -0.09 2.58 -25.69
C ARG A 533 -0.90 1.94 -26.81
N LYS A 534 -1.74 0.94 -26.50
CA LYS A 534 -2.68 0.32 -27.46
C LYS A 534 -4.02 1.09 -27.56
N GLY A 535 -4.15 2.21 -26.87
CA GLY A 535 -5.34 3.06 -26.89
C GLY A 535 -6.43 2.69 -25.88
N VAL A 536 -6.16 1.75 -24.96
CA VAL A 536 -7.07 1.48 -23.84
C VAL A 536 -7.04 2.68 -22.90
N THR A 537 -8.21 3.23 -22.58
CA THR A 537 -8.35 4.30 -21.59
C THR A 537 -8.43 3.70 -20.20
N ILE A 538 -7.64 4.21 -19.26
CA ILE A 538 -7.53 3.62 -17.92
C ILE A 538 -7.84 4.68 -16.87
N MET A 539 -8.83 4.38 -16.04
CA MET A 539 -9.07 5.15 -14.82
C MET A 539 -8.59 4.36 -13.61
N VAL A 540 -7.79 4.99 -12.77
CA VAL A 540 -7.27 4.35 -11.55
C VAL A 540 -7.57 5.20 -10.32
N THR A 541 -8.08 4.58 -9.26
CA THR A 541 -8.03 5.18 -7.93
C THR A 541 -6.82 4.67 -7.20
N THR A 542 -6.10 5.52 -6.52
CA THR A 542 -4.99 5.12 -5.67
C THR A 542 -4.84 6.07 -4.48
N HIS A 543 -4.21 5.60 -3.45
CA HIS A 543 -3.69 6.39 -2.34
C HIS A 543 -2.15 6.42 -2.32
N PHE A 544 -1.52 5.75 -3.30
CA PHE A 544 -0.08 5.81 -3.53
C PHE A 544 0.26 7.03 -4.37
N MET A 545 1.04 7.93 -3.81
CA MET A 545 1.40 9.15 -4.53
C MET A 545 2.36 8.90 -5.68
N ASP A 546 3.23 7.89 -5.56
CA ASP A 546 4.12 7.48 -6.67
C ASP A 546 3.34 6.96 -7.90
N GLU A 547 2.20 6.29 -7.69
CA GLU A 547 1.33 5.85 -8.79
C GLU A 547 0.64 7.02 -9.51
N ALA A 548 0.40 8.12 -8.80
CA ALA A 548 -0.12 9.33 -9.42
C ALA A 548 0.86 9.91 -10.45
N GLU A 549 2.17 9.73 -10.25
CA GLU A 549 3.20 10.14 -11.22
C GLU A 549 3.12 9.38 -12.57
N TYR A 550 2.53 8.18 -12.57
CA TYR A 550 2.34 7.39 -13.80
C TYR A 550 1.13 7.82 -14.63
N CYS A 551 0.21 8.58 -14.02
CA CYS A 551 -0.97 9.09 -14.68
C CYS A 551 -0.64 10.25 -15.64
N ASP A 552 -1.46 10.42 -16.69
CA ASP A 552 -1.37 11.58 -17.57
C ASP A 552 -1.96 12.82 -16.90
N ARG A 553 -3.13 12.65 -16.28
CA ARG A 553 -3.76 13.67 -15.43
C ARG A 553 -4.32 13.05 -14.16
N VAL A 554 -4.46 13.87 -13.17
CA VAL A 554 -4.93 13.49 -11.84
C VAL A 554 -6.02 14.44 -11.39
N ALA A 555 -7.18 13.89 -11.02
CA ALA A 555 -8.25 14.59 -10.34
C ALA A 555 -8.16 14.34 -8.83
N MET A 556 -8.09 15.40 -8.05
CA MET A 556 -8.05 15.32 -6.58
C MET A 556 -9.42 15.65 -6.00
N LEU A 557 -9.94 14.74 -5.18
CA LEU A 557 -11.19 14.92 -4.44
C LEU A 557 -10.92 15.18 -2.96
N SER A 558 -11.65 16.15 -2.37
CA SER A 558 -11.75 16.33 -0.92
C SER A 558 -13.19 16.69 -0.55
N ARG A 559 -13.69 16.17 0.59
CA ARG A 559 -15.06 16.42 1.09
C ARG A 559 -16.13 16.33 -0.01
N ALA A 560 -16.10 15.27 -0.80
CA ALA A 560 -17.01 14.99 -1.91
C ALA A 560 -16.88 15.91 -3.16
N ARG A 561 -15.93 16.85 -3.21
CA ARG A 561 -15.73 17.80 -4.30
C ARG A 561 -14.41 17.61 -5.03
N LEU A 562 -14.37 18.00 -6.30
CA LEU A 562 -13.13 18.10 -7.07
C LEU A 562 -12.40 19.40 -6.67
N ILE A 563 -11.18 19.26 -6.14
CA ILE A 563 -10.38 20.40 -5.65
C ILE A 563 -9.24 20.77 -6.62
N ALA A 564 -8.75 19.81 -7.43
CA ALA A 564 -7.74 20.06 -8.44
C ALA A 564 -7.83 19.01 -9.56
N LEU A 565 -7.45 19.39 -10.79
CA LEU A 565 -7.36 18.50 -11.95
C LEU A 565 -6.27 19.02 -12.89
N ASP A 566 -5.16 18.32 -12.96
CA ASP A 566 -4.05 18.66 -13.87
C ASP A 566 -3.07 17.47 -14.00
N THR A 567 -1.97 17.67 -14.75
CA THR A 567 -0.84 16.75 -14.79
C THR A 567 -0.13 16.66 -13.43
N PRO A 568 0.54 15.54 -13.10
CA PRO A 568 1.27 15.42 -11.82
C PRO A 568 2.25 16.56 -11.57
N ASP A 569 3.02 16.97 -12.59
CA ASP A 569 3.99 18.06 -12.45
C ASP A 569 3.33 19.43 -12.25
N ALA A 570 2.17 19.68 -12.84
CA ALA A 570 1.42 20.91 -12.59
C ALA A 570 0.88 20.96 -11.16
N LEU A 571 0.37 19.83 -10.65
CA LEU A 571 -0.09 19.72 -9.26
C LEU A 571 1.07 19.91 -8.26
N LYS A 572 2.25 19.33 -8.52
CA LYS A 572 3.44 19.55 -7.70
C LYS A 572 3.85 21.02 -7.67
N ARG A 573 3.81 21.71 -8.82
CA ARG A 573 4.11 23.16 -8.87
C ARG A 573 3.22 24.02 -7.97
N MET A 574 1.97 23.61 -7.73
CA MET A 574 1.05 24.34 -6.82
C MET A 574 1.50 24.29 -5.35
N ALA A 575 2.35 23.32 -4.98
CA ALA A 575 2.85 23.15 -3.62
C ALA A 575 4.28 23.68 -3.41
N ILE A 576 4.87 24.33 -4.41
CA ILE A 576 6.21 24.92 -4.29
C ILE A 576 6.18 26.04 -3.24
N SER A 577 7.11 26.00 -2.30
CA SER A 577 7.35 27.03 -1.30
C SER A 577 8.85 27.23 -1.08
N PRO A 578 9.28 28.32 -0.41
CA PRO A 578 10.69 28.51 -0.07
C PRO A 578 11.29 27.35 0.74
N GLU A 579 10.48 26.72 1.60
CA GLU A 579 10.89 25.56 2.39
C GLU A 579 10.86 24.25 1.58
N ARG A 580 10.13 24.22 0.44
CA ARG A 580 9.91 23.07 -0.42
C ARG A 580 10.02 23.44 -1.90
N PRO A 581 11.24 23.62 -2.41
CA PRO A 581 11.45 24.04 -3.82
C PRO A 581 11.13 22.91 -4.83
N ASP A 582 11.23 21.65 -4.43
CA ASP A 582 10.92 20.46 -5.26
C ASP A 582 9.97 19.53 -4.51
N PRO A 583 8.66 19.85 -4.45
CA PRO A 583 7.69 19.05 -3.73
C PRO A 583 7.41 17.71 -4.41
N THR A 584 7.22 16.66 -3.61
CA THR A 584 6.72 15.37 -4.06
C THR A 584 5.23 15.42 -4.38
N MET A 585 4.68 14.38 -5.01
CA MET A 585 3.22 14.25 -5.18
C MET A 585 2.48 14.14 -3.83
N GLU A 586 3.10 13.56 -2.79
CA GLU A 586 2.54 13.53 -1.43
C GLU A 586 2.45 14.94 -0.83
N ASP A 587 3.50 15.74 -0.98
CA ASP A 587 3.49 17.15 -0.54
C ASP A 587 2.42 17.97 -1.25
N ALA A 588 2.28 17.79 -2.57
CA ALA A 588 1.24 18.45 -3.35
C ALA A 588 -0.17 18.06 -2.90
N PHE A 589 -0.37 16.76 -2.68
CA PHE A 589 -1.65 16.23 -2.20
C PHE A 589 -2.03 16.81 -0.85
N ILE A 590 -1.13 16.79 0.13
CA ILE A 590 -1.38 17.32 1.48
C ILE A 590 -1.65 18.82 1.40
N HIS A 591 -0.83 19.57 0.67
CA HIS A 591 -1.00 21.02 0.50
C HIS A 591 -2.36 21.39 -0.09
N LEU A 592 -2.79 20.73 -1.15
CA LEU A 592 -4.05 21.00 -1.83
C LEU A 592 -5.27 20.62 -0.98
N VAL A 593 -5.21 19.48 -0.26
CA VAL A 593 -6.28 19.06 0.65
C VAL A 593 -6.41 20.04 1.82
N GLU A 594 -5.31 20.42 2.48
CA GLU A 594 -5.33 21.37 3.59
C GLU A 594 -5.77 22.77 3.15
N SER A 595 -5.42 23.21 1.94
CA SER A 595 -5.84 24.51 1.39
C SER A 595 -7.34 24.50 1.10
N ALA A 596 -7.87 23.47 0.48
CA ALA A 596 -9.30 23.31 0.24
C ALA A 596 -10.11 23.23 1.55
N ASP A 597 -9.57 22.58 2.57
CA ASP A 597 -10.22 22.48 3.89
C ASP A 597 -10.30 23.86 4.56
N ARG A 598 -9.23 24.65 4.52
CA ARG A 598 -9.20 26.03 5.05
C ARG A 598 -10.18 26.96 4.32
N GLU A 599 -10.25 26.85 2.99
CA GLU A 599 -11.20 27.66 2.19
C GLU A 599 -12.66 27.32 2.54
N MET A 600 -12.98 26.05 2.72
CA MET A 600 -14.33 25.62 3.11
C MET A 600 -14.69 26.04 4.54
N GLU A 601 -13.75 26.02 5.46
CA GLU A 601 -13.95 26.51 6.84
C GLU A 601 -14.12 28.04 6.89
N ALA A 602 -13.40 28.78 6.04
CA ALA A 602 -13.57 30.24 5.93
C ALA A 602 -14.89 30.63 5.25
N ALA A 603 -15.50 29.76 4.46
CA ALA A 603 -16.77 30.00 3.77
C ALA A 603 -18.01 29.54 4.56
N ALA A 604 -17.84 28.79 5.66
CA ALA A 604 -18.91 28.26 6.52
C ALA A 604 -19.17 29.18 7.72
#